data_ba6a978ff18c24b52b643bcadb066e7c
#
_entry.id   ba6a978ff18c24b52b643bcadb066e7c
#
_cell.length_a   1.000
_cell.length_b   1.000
_cell.length_c   1.000
_cell.angle_alpha   90.00
_cell.angle_beta   90.00
_cell.angle_gamma   90.00
#
_symmetry.space_group_name_H-M   'P 1'
#
loop_
_entity.id
_entity.type
_entity.pdbx_description
1 polymer ?
#
loop_
_entity_poly.entity_id
_entity_poly.type
_entity_poly.pdbx_seq_one_letter_code
_entity_poly.pdbx_strand_id
1 'polypeptide(L)'
;MPHFILDCSENILELKDPKELLEEVFDTAFSTGLFKRDAIKVRLNSFKYSLVLGGDSDFIHVFGNIMEGRTEMQKEDISRKIVTKLNQLFPDVPIISINIRDFEKSSYINKTML
;
A
#
# COMPACT_ATOMS: atom_id res chain seq x y z
N MET A 1 -11.55 6.43 2.72
CA MET A 1 -10.48 6.23 3.65
C MET A 1 -10.46 4.78 3.95
N PRO A 2 -9.50 4.07 3.53
CA PRO A 2 -8.07 4.40 3.51
C PRO A 2 -7.50 4.74 2.12
N HIS A 3 -6.24 5.19 2.12
CA HIS A 3 -5.43 5.34 0.93
C HIS A 3 -4.18 4.47 1.06
N PHE A 4 -3.94 3.64 0.06
CA PHE A 4 -2.71 2.87 -0.06
C PHE A 4 -1.96 3.33 -1.30
N ILE A 5 -0.78 3.87 -1.10
CA ILE A 5 0.05 4.44 -2.17
C ILE A 5 1.30 3.58 -2.28
N LEU A 6 1.48 2.95 -3.44
CA LEU A 6 2.66 2.14 -3.71
C LEU A 6 3.69 2.98 -4.44
N ASP A 7 4.88 3.07 -3.87
CA ASP A 7 6.07 3.56 -4.57
C ASP A 7 6.89 2.35 -4.96
N CYS A 8 7.33 2.28 -6.21
CA CYS A 8 8.12 1.15 -6.67
C CYS A 8 9.09 1.54 -7.77
N SER A 9 10.12 0.74 -7.97
CA SER A 9 10.98 0.86 -9.13
C SER A 9 10.19 0.53 -10.41
N GLU A 10 10.55 1.17 -11.51
CA GLU A 10 9.85 1.02 -12.79
C GLU A 10 9.80 -0.44 -13.25
N ASN A 11 10.84 -1.22 -12.96
CA ASN A 11 10.89 -2.63 -13.34
C ASN A 11 9.77 -3.48 -12.76
N ILE A 12 9.15 -3.06 -11.67
CA ILE A 12 8.00 -3.76 -11.08
C ILE A 12 6.86 -3.87 -12.11
N LEU A 13 6.70 -2.85 -12.95
CA LEU A 13 5.64 -2.83 -13.95
C LEU A 13 5.90 -3.82 -15.09
N GLU A 14 7.15 -4.24 -15.28
CA GLU A 14 7.50 -5.30 -16.23
C GLU A 14 7.21 -6.70 -15.68
N LEU A 15 7.21 -6.83 -14.34
CA LEU A 15 7.00 -8.12 -13.67
C LEU A 15 5.52 -8.45 -13.50
N LYS A 16 4.66 -7.43 -13.40
CA LYS A 16 3.22 -7.62 -13.23
C LYS A 16 2.48 -6.40 -13.77
N ASP A 17 1.32 -6.64 -14.37
CA ASP A 17 0.45 -5.57 -14.84
C ASP A 17 0.08 -4.65 -13.67
N PRO A 18 0.27 -3.32 -13.79
CA PRO A 18 0.03 -2.41 -12.68
C PRO A 18 -1.43 -2.42 -12.21
N LYS A 19 -2.40 -2.58 -13.10
CA LYS A 19 -3.80 -2.65 -12.70
C LYS A 19 -4.08 -3.88 -11.85
N GLU A 20 -3.53 -5.04 -12.23
CA GLU A 20 -3.67 -6.26 -11.46
C GLU A 20 -2.98 -6.13 -10.09
N LEU A 21 -1.83 -5.47 -10.05
CA LEU A 21 -1.13 -5.21 -8.79
C LEU A 21 -1.99 -4.37 -7.85
N LEU A 22 -2.63 -3.32 -8.35
CA LEU A 22 -3.52 -2.49 -7.54
C LEU A 22 -4.72 -3.30 -7.04
N GLU A 23 -5.30 -4.16 -7.87
CA GLU A 23 -6.40 -5.04 -7.48
C GLU A 23 -6.00 -6.00 -6.37
N GLU A 24 -4.77 -6.57 -6.44
CA GLU A 24 -4.27 -7.47 -5.41
C GLU A 24 -4.14 -6.76 -4.06
N VAL A 25 -3.61 -5.53 -4.04
CA VAL A 25 -3.51 -4.74 -2.82
C VAL A 25 -4.89 -4.35 -2.30
N PHE A 26 -5.78 -3.95 -3.21
CA PHE A 26 -7.16 -3.61 -2.87
C PHE A 26 -7.87 -4.78 -2.18
N ASP A 27 -7.81 -5.96 -2.79
CA ASP A 27 -8.48 -7.15 -2.26
C ASP A 27 -7.89 -7.56 -0.91
N THR A 28 -6.58 -7.42 -0.75
CA THR A 28 -5.91 -7.72 0.52
C THR A 28 -6.36 -6.76 1.61
N ALA A 29 -6.40 -5.46 1.33
CA ALA A 29 -6.89 -4.46 2.27
C ALA A 29 -8.35 -4.72 2.66
N PHE A 30 -9.20 -5.04 1.68
CA PHE A 30 -10.60 -5.36 1.93
C PHE A 30 -10.74 -6.62 2.79
N SER A 31 -9.89 -7.61 2.61
CA SER A 31 -9.94 -8.87 3.35
C SER A 31 -9.72 -8.70 4.86
N THR A 32 -9.15 -7.59 5.30
CA THR A 32 -8.97 -7.32 6.73
C THR A 32 -10.29 -7.11 7.48
N GLY A 33 -11.37 -6.79 6.75
CA GLY A 33 -12.67 -6.48 7.35
C GLY A 33 -12.76 -5.11 8.01
N LEU A 34 -11.73 -4.28 7.89
CA LEU A 34 -11.65 -2.99 8.57
C LEU A 34 -12.23 -1.83 7.74
N PHE A 35 -12.42 -2.04 6.44
CA PHE A 35 -12.79 -0.97 5.52
C PHE A 35 -13.96 -1.40 4.64
N LYS A 36 -14.83 -0.44 4.32
CA LYS A 36 -15.85 -0.64 3.29
C LYS A 36 -15.17 -0.70 1.93
N ARG A 37 -15.67 -1.57 1.04
CA ARG A 37 -15.09 -1.77 -0.29
C ARG A 37 -14.98 -0.46 -1.08
N ASP A 38 -16.03 0.35 -1.06
CA ASP A 38 -16.08 1.60 -1.81
C ASP A 38 -15.25 2.74 -1.21
N ALA A 39 -14.73 2.54 0.00
CA ALA A 39 -13.88 3.53 0.66
C ALA A 39 -12.40 3.36 0.32
N ILE A 40 -11.97 2.17 -0.09
CA ILE A 40 -10.55 1.86 -0.31
C ILE A 40 -10.05 2.51 -1.60
N LYS A 41 -8.91 3.19 -1.51
CA LYS A 41 -8.23 3.79 -2.66
C LYS A 41 -6.81 3.27 -2.73
N VAL A 42 -6.42 2.79 -3.91
CA VAL A 42 -5.08 2.26 -4.15
C VAL A 42 -4.53 2.92 -5.40
N ARG A 43 -3.30 3.40 -5.34
CA ARG A 43 -2.61 3.99 -6.48
C ARG A 43 -1.12 3.72 -6.40
N LEU A 44 -0.42 3.98 -7.51
CA LEU A 44 0.97 3.60 -7.65
C LEU A 44 1.76 4.73 -8.31
N ASN A 45 2.96 4.96 -7.77
CA ASN A 45 3.98 5.79 -8.39
C ASN A 45 5.18 4.91 -8.73
N SER A 46 5.58 4.89 -9.99
CA SER A 46 6.80 4.20 -10.42
C SER A 46 7.93 5.19 -10.59
N PHE A 47 9.15 4.74 -10.28
CA PHE A 47 10.35 5.55 -10.35
C PHE A 47 11.34 4.93 -11.34
N LYS A 48 11.70 5.71 -12.36
CA LYS A 48 12.72 5.31 -13.32
C LYS A 48 14.11 5.32 -12.69
N TYR A 49 14.34 6.25 -11.77
CA TYR A 49 15.63 6.44 -11.12
C TYR A 49 15.51 6.18 -9.63
N SER A 50 16.25 5.21 -9.14
CA SER A 50 16.31 4.90 -7.70
C SER A 50 17.63 4.18 -7.41
N LEU A 51 18.07 4.30 -6.15
CA LEU A 51 19.18 3.53 -5.63
C LEU A 51 18.65 2.66 -4.50
N VAL A 52 18.81 1.35 -4.66
CA VAL A 52 18.33 0.35 -3.69
C VAL A 52 19.45 -0.65 -3.47
N LEU A 53 19.84 -0.89 -2.22
CA LEU A 53 20.97 -1.73 -1.87
C LEU A 53 22.27 -1.24 -2.57
N GLY A 54 22.38 0.07 -2.77
CA GLY A 54 23.53 0.68 -3.43
C GLY A 54 23.58 0.51 -4.93
N GLY A 55 22.51 0.05 -5.58
CA GLY A 55 22.49 -0.20 -7.03
C GLY A 55 21.09 -0.15 -7.61
N ASP A 56 20.85 -0.96 -8.64
CA ASP A 56 19.62 -0.98 -9.42
C ASP A 56 18.59 -2.02 -8.95
N SER A 57 18.68 -2.45 -7.72
CA SER A 57 17.72 -3.42 -7.16
C SER A 57 16.31 -2.83 -7.11
N ASP A 58 15.31 -3.71 -7.20
CA ASP A 58 13.92 -3.29 -7.13
C ASP A 58 13.47 -3.05 -5.70
N PHE A 59 12.43 -2.22 -5.55
CA PHE A 59 11.77 -2.00 -4.27
C PHE A 59 10.28 -1.76 -4.47
N ILE A 60 9.53 -2.04 -3.40
CA ILE A 60 8.14 -1.62 -3.25
C ILE A 60 7.97 -1.10 -1.83
N HIS A 61 7.49 0.13 -1.69
CA HIS A 61 7.09 0.66 -0.38
C HIS A 61 5.64 1.12 -0.46
N VAL A 62 4.85 0.75 0.55
CA VAL A 62 3.44 1.14 0.63
C VAL A 62 3.25 2.16 1.74
N PHE A 63 2.65 3.29 1.40
CA PHE A 63 2.17 4.28 2.37
C PHE A 63 0.69 4.02 2.60
N GLY A 64 0.34 3.48 3.76
CA GLY A 64 -1.05 3.27 4.13
C GLY A 64 -1.51 4.39 5.05
N ASN A 65 -2.48 5.17 4.60
CA ASN A 65 -3.04 6.27 5.39
C ASN A 65 -4.49 5.94 5.70
N ILE A 66 -4.80 5.79 6.99
CA ILE A 66 -6.12 5.37 7.46
C ILE A 66 -6.66 6.34 8.49
N MET A 67 -7.96 6.33 8.71
CA MET A 67 -8.58 7.13 9.76
C MET A 67 -8.13 6.62 11.14
N GLU A 68 -7.84 7.52 12.06
CA GLU A 68 -7.48 7.15 13.43
C GLU A 68 -8.59 6.34 14.11
N GLY A 69 -8.23 5.55 15.10
CA GLY A 69 -9.16 4.73 15.87
C GLY A 69 -8.92 3.23 15.79
N ARG A 70 -8.09 2.76 14.87
CA ARG A 70 -7.68 1.35 14.83
C ARG A 70 -6.61 1.09 15.88
N THR A 71 -6.62 -0.12 16.43
CA THR A 71 -5.62 -0.54 17.41
C THR A 71 -4.29 -0.81 16.72
N GLU A 72 -3.22 -0.86 17.51
CA GLU A 72 -1.89 -1.23 17.00
C GLU A 72 -1.90 -2.61 16.36
N MET A 73 -2.63 -3.56 16.96
CA MET A 73 -2.76 -4.91 16.40
C MET A 73 -3.47 -4.92 15.06
N GLN A 74 -4.50 -4.10 14.89
CA GLN A 74 -5.20 -3.98 13.61
C GLN A 74 -4.30 -3.39 12.52
N LYS A 75 -3.52 -2.37 12.86
CA LYS A 75 -2.58 -1.75 11.92
C LYS A 75 -1.47 -2.72 11.53
N GLU A 76 -0.94 -3.48 12.49
CA GLU A 76 0.05 -4.51 12.21
C GLU A 76 -0.52 -5.59 11.30
N ASP A 77 -1.76 -6.00 11.51
CA ASP A 77 -2.42 -7.01 10.68
C ASP A 77 -2.54 -6.56 9.22
N ILE A 78 -2.95 -5.30 9.00
CA ILE A 78 -2.98 -4.71 7.66
C ILE A 78 -1.60 -4.78 7.01
N SER A 79 -0.58 -4.34 7.75
CA SER A 79 0.80 -4.30 7.27
C SER A 79 1.32 -5.68 6.90
N ARG A 80 1.12 -6.67 7.76
CA ARG A 80 1.57 -8.04 7.52
C ARG A 80 0.88 -8.65 6.30
N LYS A 81 -0.42 -8.47 6.18
CA LYS A 81 -1.18 -9.03 5.06
C LYS A 81 -0.75 -8.45 3.73
N ILE A 82 -0.56 -7.14 3.66
CA ILE A 82 -0.15 -6.48 2.41
C ILE A 82 1.28 -6.89 2.03
N VAL A 83 2.22 -6.86 2.96
CA VAL A 83 3.61 -7.27 2.69
C VAL A 83 3.68 -8.74 2.32
N THR A 84 2.92 -9.60 3.00
CA THR A 84 2.85 -11.04 2.66
C THR A 84 2.37 -11.24 1.23
N LYS A 85 1.30 -10.53 0.84
CA LYS A 85 0.79 -10.62 -0.53
C LYS A 85 1.82 -10.14 -1.54
N LEU A 86 2.45 -9.00 -1.30
CA LEU A 86 3.48 -8.47 -2.20
C LEU A 86 4.70 -9.39 -2.29
N ASN A 87 5.09 -10.01 -1.19
CA ASN A 87 6.19 -10.98 -1.20
C ASN A 87 5.84 -12.23 -2.01
N GLN A 88 4.59 -12.67 -1.97
CA GLN A 88 4.12 -13.79 -2.79
C GLN A 88 4.14 -13.44 -4.29
N LEU A 89 3.76 -12.21 -4.64
CA LEU A 89 3.73 -11.75 -6.02
C LEU A 89 5.12 -11.46 -6.58
N PHE A 90 6.04 -11.02 -5.72
CA PHE A 90 7.38 -10.58 -6.11
C PHE A 90 8.45 -11.21 -5.20
N PRO A 91 8.62 -12.54 -5.26
CA PRO A 91 9.53 -13.22 -4.32
C PRO A 91 11.01 -12.82 -4.47
N ASP A 92 11.39 -12.26 -5.62
CA ASP A 92 12.77 -11.85 -5.88
C ASP A 92 13.03 -10.37 -5.63
N VAL A 93 12.02 -9.59 -5.27
CA VAL A 93 12.19 -8.17 -4.92
C VAL A 93 12.73 -8.09 -3.49
N PRO A 94 13.93 -7.52 -3.30
CA PRO A 94 14.60 -7.58 -2.00
C PRO A 94 14.02 -6.63 -0.95
N ILE A 95 13.42 -5.53 -1.38
CA ILE A 95 12.89 -4.52 -0.45
C ILE A 95 11.39 -4.38 -0.69
N ILE A 96 10.61 -4.86 0.26
CA ILE A 96 9.15 -4.69 0.29
C ILE A 96 8.81 -4.24 1.70
N SER A 97 8.18 -3.08 1.82
CA SER A 97 7.86 -2.52 3.13
C SER A 97 6.57 -1.73 3.09
N ILE A 98 6.01 -1.49 4.27
CA ILE A 98 4.79 -0.69 4.45
C ILE A 98 4.88 0.08 5.75
N ASN A 99 4.26 1.23 5.79
CA ASN A 99 4.00 1.96 7.01
C ASN A 99 2.55 2.42 7.02
N ILE A 100 1.85 2.19 8.14
CA ILE A 100 0.48 2.65 8.33
C ILE A 100 0.51 3.90 9.19
N ARG A 101 -0.16 4.96 8.72
CA ARG A 101 -0.27 6.24 9.43
C ARG A 101 -1.72 6.63 9.59
N ASP A 102 -2.02 7.28 10.70
CA ASP A 102 -3.37 7.75 10.98
C ASP A 102 -3.63 9.13 10.38
N PHE A 103 -4.83 9.32 9.82
CA PHE A 103 -5.36 10.67 9.61
C PHE A 103 -5.96 11.16 10.92
N GLU A 104 -5.70 12.42 11.26
CA GLU A 104 -6.35 13.07 12.38
C GLU A 104 -7.78 13.46 11.98
N LYS A 105 -8.77 13.00 12.72
CA LYS A 105 -10.18 13.33 12.45
C LYS A 105 -10.43 14.84 12.41
N SER A 106 -9.75 15.58 13.29
CA SER A 106 -9.96 17.01 13.43
C SER A 106 -9.61 17.81 12.18
N SER A 107 -8.72 17.30 11.35
CA SER A 107 -8.26 18.00 10.13
C SER A 107 -8.68 17.30 8.84
N TYR A 108 -9.39 16.18 8.95
CA TYR A 108 -9.84 15.44 7.77
C TYR A 108 -11.22 15.93 7.32
N ILE A 109 -11.30 16.42 6.08
CA ILE A 109 -12.55 16.89 5.47
C ILE A 109 -12.66 16.24 4.08
N ASN A 110 -13.81 15.67 3.79
CA ASN A 110 -14.12 15.21 2.44
C ASN A 110 -15.38 15.92 1.92
N LYS A 111 -15.65 15.72 0.63
CA LYS A 111 -16.74 16.39 -0.07
C LYS A 111 -18.10 16.19 0.60
N THR A 112 -18.36 15.01 1.18
CA THR A 112 -19.67 14.71 1.79
C THR A 112 -19.93 15.42 3.10
N MET A 113 -18.87 16.00 3.68
CA MET A 113 -18.94 16.74 4.94
C MET A 113 -19.21 18.24 4.77
N LEU A 114 -19.25 18.73 3.53
CA LEU A 114 -19.47 20.14 3.22
C LEU A 114 -20.93 20.55 3.34
#